data_68c795ad9128173653d52e6f12107652
#
_entry.id   68c795ad9128173653d52e6f12107652
#
_cell.length_a   1.000
_cell.length_b   1.000
_cell.length_c   1.000
_cell.angle_alpha   90.00
_cell.angle_beta   90.00
_cell.angle_gamma   90.00
#
_symmetry.space_group_name_H-M   'P 1'
#
loop_
_entity.id
_entity.type
_entity.pdbx_description
1 polymer ?
#
loop_
_entity_poly.entity_id
_entity_poly.type
_entity_poly.pdbx_seq_one_letter_code
_entity_poly.pdbx_strand_id
1 'polypeptide(L)'
;SLPQILPIKPTFNIGAIISVLVIFLVSATETIGDTSALASSGLNREVSKKELTGSIAADGFVSALSGLFGCLPITSFSQNVGLVSMTKVVNRFTIFTGCVIMVLAGLFPMFGTLLATLPEAVLGGCTLMMFGNIVISGLQMIAKCGFSQRNIIIAALSLSILALRKFLKFSQSFRKSFKTCSLKTALRLCSWFR
;
A
#
# COMPACT_ATOMS: atom_id res chain seq x y z
N SER A 1 9.13 -19.21 18.16
CA SER A 1 10.00 -19.97 17.25
C SER A 1 10.96 -19.02 16.56
N LEU A 2 12.23 -19.38 16.52
CA LEU A 2 13.25 -18.61 15.81
C LEU A 2 12.96 -18.62 14.28
N PRO A 3 13.29 -17.55 13.55
CA PRO A 3 13.13 -17.50 12.10
C PRO A 3 14.00 -18.59 11.45
N GLN A 4 13.38 -19.39 10.59
CA GLN A 4 14.07 -20.45 9.85
C GLN A 4 14.50 -19.89 8.48
N ILE A 5 15.75 -20.17 8.10
CA ILE A 5 16.27 -19.82 6.78
C ILE A 5 15.80 -20.90 5.80
N LEU A 6 15.21 -20.50 4.67
CA LEU A 6 14.68 -21.38 3.62
C LEU A 6 13.64 -22.40 4.13
N PRO A 7 12.53 -21.95 4.75
CA PRO A 7 11.49 -22.86 5.25
C PRO A 7 10.82 -23.68 4.13
N ILE A 8 10.91 -23.21 2.89
CA ILE A 8 10.33 -23.85 1.71
C ILE A 8 11.44 -24.11 0.69
N LYS A 9 11.48 -25.31 0.08
CA LYS A 9 12.43 -25.61 -1.00
C LYS A 9 12.18 -24.67 -2.18
N PRO A 10 13.22 -23.96 -2.68
CA PRO A 10 13.06 -23.07 -3.81
C PRO A 10 12.71 -23.85 -5.08
N THR A 11 11.60 -23.51 -5.70
CA THR A 11 11.19 -24.03 -7.01
C THR A 11 11.26 -22.91 -8.04
N PHE A 12 11.93 -23.17 -9.15
CA PHE A 12 12.07 -22.18 -10.21
C PHE A 12 11.00 -22.39 -11.28
N ASN A 13 10.11 -21.42 -11.40
CA ASN A 13 9.10 -21.36 -12.46
C ASN A 13 9.24 -20.04 -13.22
N ILE A 14 9.54 -20.12 -14.51
CA ILE A 14 9.78 -18.95 -15.37
C ILE A 14 8.56 -18.01 -15.37
N GLY A 15 7.34 -18.55 -15.42
CA GLY A 15 6.11 -17.75 -15.39
C GLY A 15 5.96 -16.96 -14.09
N ALA A 16 6.30 -17.59 -12.94
CA ALA A 16 6.28 -16.92 -11.65
C ALA A 16 7.34 -15.82 -11.58
N ILE A 17 8.55 -16.08 -12.10
CA ILE A 17 9.64 -15.10 -12.13
C ILE A 17 9.24 -13.86 -12.93
N ILE A 18 8.68 -14.03 -14.13
CA ILE A 18 8.22 -12.91 -14.97
C ILE A 18 7.11 -12.13 -14.26
N SER A 19 6.15 -12.81 -13.64
CA SER A 19 5.06 -12.17 -12.91
C SER A 19 5.58 -11.33 -11.74
N VAL A 20 6.51 -11.85 -10.95
CA VAL A 20 7.13 -11.13 -9.83
C VAL A 20 7.94 -9.94 -10.33
N LEU A 21 8.67 -10.09 -11.45
CA LEU A 21 9.45 -9.00 -12.04
C LEU A 21 8.54 -7.84 -12.49
N VAL A 22 7.41 -8.13 -13.13
CA VAL A 22 6.43 -7.10 -13.50
C VAL A 22 5.87 -6.40 -12.26
N ILE A 23 5.52 -7.15 -11.22
CA ILE A 23 5.04 -6.57 -9.95
C ILE A 23 6.13 -5.69 -9.33
N PHE A 24 7.39 -6.13 -9.34
CA PHE A 24 8.51 -5.34 -8.82
C PHE A 24 8.70 -4.02 -9.59
N LEU A 25 8.54 -3.99 -10.90
CA LEU A 25 8.57 -2.75 -11.69
C LEU A 25 7.48 -1.77 -11.25
N VAL A 26 6.27 -2.27 -10.96
CA VAL A 26 5.18 -1.43 -10.43
C VAL A 26 5.53 -0.91 -9.04
N SER A 27 6.06 -1.76 -8.15
CA SER A 27 6.51 -1.37 -6.82
C SER A 27 7.64 -0.33 -6.88
N ALA A 28 8.57 -0.46 -7.82
CA ALA A 28 9.63 0.54 -8.02
C ALA A 28 9.08 1.93 -8.38
N THR A 29 8.00 2.01 -9.18
CA THR A 29 7.36 3.30 -9.47
C THR A 29 6.69 3.90 -8.24
N GLU A 30 6.10 3.08 -7.37
CA GLU A 30 5.55 3.49 -6.08
C GLU A 30 6.66 4.05 -5.17
N THR A 31 7.78 3.35 -5.04
CA THR A 31 8.94 3.79 -4.25
C THR A 31 9.51 5.13 -4.74
N ILE A 32 9.56 5.35 -6.06
CA ILE A 32 9.95 6.65 -6.62
C ILE A 32 8.98 7.75 -6.18
N GLY A 33 7.68 7.48 -6.24
CA GLY A 33 6.64 8.40 -5.80
C GLY A 33 6.76 8.74 -4.32
N ASP A 34 6.88 7.74 -3.47
CA ASP A 34 7.00 7.90 -2.02
C ASP A 34 8.27 8.64 -1.61
N THR A 35 9.42 8.30 -2.22
CA THR A 35 10.68 8.99 -1.96
C THR A 35 10.62 10.46 -2.35
N SER A 36 10.00 10.76 -3.50
CA SER A 36 9.80 12.12 -3.97
C SER A 36 8.83 12.90 -3.08
N ALA A 37 7.74 12.27 -2.65
CA ALA A 37 6.77 12.84 -1.73
C ALA A 37 7.39 13.13 -0.37
N LEU A 38 8.21 12.22 0.15
CA LEU A 38 8.91 12.37 1.43
C LEU A 38 9.91 13.55 1.39
N ALA A 39 10.72 13.64 0.32
CA ALA A 39 11.66 14.73 0.14
C ALA A 39 10.95 16.09 0.03
N SER A 40 9.86 16.14 -0.72
CA SER A 40 9.07 17.34 -0.94
C SER A 40 8.30 17.79 0.31
N SER A 41 7.62 16.86 1.01
CA SER A 41 6.77 17.17 2.16
C SER A 41 7.55 17.26 3.48
N GLY A 42 8.58 16.44 3.66
CA GLY A 42 9.38 16.39 4.88
C GLY A 42 10.55 17.37 4.87
N LEU A 43 11.33 17.37 3.79
CA LEU A 43 12.58 18.13 3.69
C LEU A 43 12.45 19.43 2.91
N ASN A 44 11.30 19.71 2.30
CA ASN A 44 11.04 20.88 1.43
C ASN A 44 12.10 21.06 0.32
N ARG A 45 12.59 19.97 -0.24
CA ARG A 45 13.56 19.97 -1.36
C ARG A 45 13.22 18.92 -2.39
N GLU A 46 13.82 19.01 -3.55
CA GLU A 46 13.73 17.98 -4.56
C GLU A 46 14.59 16.78 -4.18
N VAL A 47 14.13 15.60 -4.62
CA VAL A 47 14.83 14.34 -4.40
C VAL A 47 16.07 14.24 -5.29
N SER A 48 17.18 13.77 -4.75
CA SER A 48 18.39 13.51 -5.51
C SER A 48 18.32 12.18 -6.26
N LYS A 49 18.97 12.10 -7.43
CA LYS A 49 19.07 10.83 -8.20
C LYS A 49 19.69 9.71 -7.35
N LYS A 50 20.66 10.01 -6.49
CA LYS A 50 21.27 9.03 -5.58
C LYS A 50 20.27 8.47 -4.56
N GLU A 51 19.39 9.32 -4.05
CA GLU A 51 18.36 8.90 -3.10
C GLU A 51 17.31 8.00 -3.76
N LEU A 52 16.89 8.31 -4.99
CA LEU A 52 15.98 7.46 -5.76
C LEU A 52 16.59 6.09 -6.07
N THR A 53 17.83 6.09 -6.55
CA THR A 53 18.53 4.82 -6.85
C THR A 53 18.76 4.02 -5.58
N GLY A 54 19.10 4.68 -4.48
CA GLY A 54 19.32 4.03 -3.19
C GLY A 54 18.04 3.42 -2.62
N SER A 55 16.90 4.08 -2.72
CA SER A 55 15.62 3.54 -2.22
C SER A 55 15.17 2.32 -3.01
N ILE A 56 15.25 2.35 -4.35
CA ILE A 56 14.92 1.19 -5.19
C ILE A 56 15.87 0.01 -4.93
N ALA A 57 17.18 0.29 -4.80
CA ALA A 57 18.16 -0.74 -4.49
C ALA A 57 17.92 -1.36 -3.10
N ALA A 58 17.55 -0.54 -2.11
CA ALA A 58 17.21 -1.01 -0.78
C ALA A 58 15.96 -1.91 -0.80
N ASP A 59 14.89 -1.51 -1.50
CA ASP A 59 13.68 -2.32 -1.65
C ASP A 59 13.99 -3.67 -2.30
N GLY A 60 14.79 -3.69 -3.36
CA GLY A 60 15.19 -4.92 -4.02
C GLY A 60 16.03 -5.84 -3.13
N PHE A 61 17.01 -5.28 -2.43
CA PHE A 61 17.89 -6.03 -1.54
C PHE A 61 17.13 -6.61 -0.33
N VAL A 62 16.29 -5.79 0.31
CA VAL A 62 15.51 -6.23 1.48
C VAL A 62 14.42 -7.23 1.06
N SER A 63 13.82 -7.07 -0.13
CA SER A 63 12.89 -8.07 -0.68
C SER A 63 13.56 -9.41 -0.97
N ALA A 64 14.80 -9.41 -1.46
CA ALA A 64 15.57 -10.63 -1.66
C ALA A 64 15.90 -11.32 -0.32
N LEU A 65 16.31 -10.54 0.70
CA LEU A 65 16.51 -11.05 2.06
C LEU A 65 15.21 -11.62 2.65
N SER A 66 14.08 -10.92 2.49
CA SER A 66 12.76 -11.37 2.93
C SER A 66 12.40 -12.73 2.31
N GLY A 67 12.69 -12.92 1.01
CA GLY A 67 12.51 -14.19 0.31
C GLY A 67 13.31 -15.36 0.90
N LEU A 68 14.53 -15.11 1.42
CA LEU A 68 15.33 -16.14 2.10
C LEU A 68 14.67 -16.65 3.38
N PHE A 69 13.87 -15.81 4.05
CA PHE A 69 13.11 -16.19 5.25
C PHE A 69 11.69 -16.68 4.91
N GLY A 70 11.36 -16.84 3.62
CA GLY A 70 10.02 -17.26 3.19
C GLY A 70 8.94 -16.22 3.42
N CYS A 71 9.32 -14.94 3.58
CA CYS A 71 8.41 -13.82 3.73
C CYS A 71 8.07 -13.20 2.37
N LEU A 72 6.99 -12.39 2.33
CA LEU A 72 6.60 -11.66 1.13
C LEU A 72 7.60 -10.55 0.79
N PRO A 73 7.71 -10.16 -0.49
CA PRO A 73 8.50 -9.00 -0.89
C PRO A 73 8.05 -7.74 -0.13
N ILE A 74 9.02 -6.88 0.18
CA ILE A 74 8.79 -5.64 0.90
C ILE A 74 8.70 -4.51 -0.12
N THR A 75 7.84 -3.53 0.14
CA THR A 75 7.71 -2.28 -0.63
C THR A 75 7.73 -1.10 0.32
N SER A 76 7.91 0.11 -0.20
CA SER A 76 7.79 1.33 0.57
C SER A 76 6.37 1.46 1.14
N PHE A 77 6.27 2.07 2.32
CA PHE A 77 5.01 2.21 3.04
C PHE A 77 4.52 3.65 2.96
N SER A 78 3.69 3.95 1.97
CA SER A 78 3.21 5.29 1.63
C SER A 78 2.53 6.02 2.80
N GLN A 79 1.95 5.27 3.76
CA GLN A 79 1.35 5.84 4.97
C GLN A 79 2.36 6.62 5.81
N ASN A 80 3.63 6.22 5.82
CA ASN A 80 4.68 6.94 6.54
C ASN A 80 4.95 8.31 5.94
N VAL A 81 4.77 8.48 4.63
CA VAL A 81 4.87 9.78 3.97
C VAL A 81 3.82 10.74 4.53
N GLY A 82 2.58 10.26 4.72
CA GLY A 82 1.52 11.02 5.36
C GLY A 82 1.86 11.44 6.79
N LEU A 83 2.42 10.51 7.59
CA LEU A 83 2.84 10.80 8.96
C LEU A 83 3.97 11.85 9.02
N VAL A 84 4.98 11.72 8.17
CA VAL A 84 6.08 12.70 8.08
C VAL A 84 5.57 14.05 7.61
N SER A 85 4.64 14.09 6.67
CA SER A 85 4.01 15.34 6.22
C SER A 85 3.30 16.08 7.34
N MET A 86 2.64 15.35 8.26
CA MET A 86 1.92 15.91 9.41
C MET A 86 2.86 16.30 10.55
N THR A 87 3.76 15.41 10.92
CA THR A 87 4.63 15.58 12.11
C THR A 87 5.88 16.39 11.83
N LYS A 88 6.30 16.47 10.54
CA LYS A 88 7.56 17.09 10.12
C LYS A 88 8.81 16.48 10.77
N VAL A 89 8.69 15.28 11.32
CA VAL A 89 9.82 14.58 11.92
C VAL A 89 10.58 13.82 10.84
N VAL A 90 11.75 14.36 10.47
CA VAL A 90 12.65 13.80 9.43
C VAL A 90 14.03 13.40 10.00
N ASN A 91 14.17 13.37 11.31
CA ASN A 91 15.43 13.03 11.95
C ASN A 91 15.72 11.53 11.76
N ARG A 92 16.90 11.24 11.19
CA ARG A 92 17.35 9.85 10.93
C ARG A 92 17.43 9.01 12.20
N PHE A 93 17.83 9.62 13.31
CA PHE A 93 17.95 8.93 14.60
C PHE A 93 16.57 8.46 15.09
N THR A 94 15.56 9.30 15.00
CA THR A 94 14.18 8.95 15.39
C THR A 94 13.63 7.81 14.53
N ILE A 95 13.86 7.86 13.22
CA ILE A 95 13.42 6.81 12.30
C ILE A 95 14.14 5.49 12.60
N PHE A 96 15.45 5.54 12.83
CA PHE A 96 16.24 4.37 13.19
C PHE A 96 15.79 3.74 14.51
N THR A 97 15.51 4.56 15.52
CA THR A 97 14.97 4.08 16.81
C THR A 97 13.61 3.38 16.62
N GLY A 98 12.74 3.94 15.77
CA GLY A 98 11.48 3.30 15.40
C GLY A 98 11.68 1.93 14.74
N CYS A 99 12.62 1.82 13.80
CA CYS A 99 12.97 0.55 13.17
C CYS A 99 13.46 -0.49 14.18
N VAL A 100 14.33 -0.10 15.13
CA VAL A 100 14.82 -0.98 16.19
C VAL A 100 13.67 -1.48 17.07
N ILE A 101 12.76 -0.60 17.48
CA ILE A 101 11.58 -0.97 18.26
C ILE A 101 10.70 -1.97 17.47
N MET A 102 10.49 -1.75 16.18
CA MET A 102 9.73 -2.65 15.32
C MET A 102 10.37 -4.05 15.22
N VAL A 103 11.70 -4.11 15.08
CA VAL A 103 12.44 -5.40 15.06
C VAL A 103 12.30 -6.10 16.40
N LEU A 104 12.47 -5.41 17.51
CA LEU A 104 12.29 -5.98 18.85
C LEU A 104 10.84 -6.47 19.05
N ALA A 105 9.84 -5.69 18.65
CA ALA A 105 8.45 -6.10 18.71
C ALA A 105 8.16 -7.35 17.86
N GLY A 106 8.79 -7.48 16.69
CA GLY A 106 8.67 -8.66 15.83
C GLY A 106 9.29 -9.92 16.42
N LEU A 107 10.31 -9.79 17.28
CA LEU A 107 10.92 -10.94 17.98
C LEU A 107 10.03 -11.46 19.12
N PHE A 108 9.16 -10.65 19.68
CA PHE A 108 8.27 -11.04 20.75
C PHE A 108 6.85 -11.31 20.23
N PRO A 109 6.40 -12.59 20.15
CA PRO A 109 5.04 -12.94 19.68
C PRO A 109 3.91 -12.29 20.46
N MET A 110 4.17 -11.87 21.68
CA MET A 110 3.20 -11.20 22.57
C MET A 110 2.66 -9.89 21.96
N PHE A 111 3.49 -9.15 21.21
CA PHE A 111 3.02 -7.94 20.52
C PHE A 111 2.05 -8.26 19.37
N GLY A 112 2.24 -9.37 18.66
CA GLY A 112 1.29 -9.81 17.63
C GLY A 112 -0.07 -10.16 18.22
N THR A 113 -0.11 -10.84 19.34
CA THR A 113 -1.38 -11.15 20.04
C THR A 113 -2.05 -9.89 20.57
N LEU A 114 -1.30 -8.94 21.10
CA LEU A 114 -1.82 -7.66 21.57
C LEU A 114 -2.48 -6.88 20.43
N LEU A 115 -1.83 -6.81 19.25
CA LEU A 115 -2.39 -6.15 18.07
C LEU A 115 -3.65 -6.86 17.56
N ALA A 116 -3.71 -8.19 17.67
CA ALA A 116 -4.88 -8.97 17.26
C ALA A 116 -6.11 -8.75 18.18
N THR A 117 -5.92 -8.21 19.40
CA THR A 117 -7.04 -7.89 20.32
C THR A 117 -7.67 -6.52 20.03
N LEU A 118 -7.08 -5.71 19.14
CA LEU A 118 -7.64 -4.40 18.81
C LEU A 118 -8.99 -4.55 18.07
N PRO A 119 -10.03 -3.79 18.50
CA PRO A 119 -11.31 -3.81 17.81
C PRO A 119 -11.20 -3.38 16.34
N GLU A 120 -11.85 -4.10 15.45
CA GLU A 120 -11.85 -3.78 14.01
C GLU A 120 -12.32 -2.36 13.69
N ALA A 121 -13.24 -1.82 14.51
CA ALA A 121 -13.71 -0.44 14.36
C ALA A 121 -12.59 0.60 14.57
N VAL A 122 -11.69 0.37 15.53
CA VAL A 122 -10.55 1.24 15.81
C VAL A 122 -9.55 1.17 14.65
N LEU A 123 -9.22 -0.04 14.20
CA LEU A 123 -8.34 -0.26 13.05
C LEU A 123 -8.91 0.39 11.77
N GLY A 124 -10.22 0.24 11.54
CA GLY A 124 -10.91 0.86 10.41
C GLY A 124 -10.85 2.39 10.45
N GLY A 125 -11.09 3.00 11.60
CA GLY A 125 -11.01 4.46 11.79
C GLY A 125 -9.60 5.01 11.54
N CYS A 126 -8.58 4.38 12.11
CA CYS A 126 -7.18 4.74 11.88
C CYS A 126 -6.80 4.60 10.40
N THR A 127 -7.22 3.53 9.76
CA THR A 127 -6.94 3.26 8.35
C THR A 127 -7.56 4.32 7.44
N LEU A 128 -8.81 4.73 7.68
CA LEU A 128 -9.46 5.80 6.93
C LEU A 128 -8.69 7.12 7.04
N MET A 129 -8.24 7.47 8.25
CA MET A 129 -7.48 8.70 8.49
C MET A 129 -6.12 8.68 7.76
N MET A 130 -5.42 7.54 7.80
CA MET A 130 -4.14 7.37 7.13
C MET A 130 -4.28 7.46 5.61
N PHE A 131 -5.27 6.78 5.01
CA PHE A 131 -5.53 6.87 3.57
C PHE A 131 -5.96 8.27 3.14
N GLY A 132 -6.74 8.98 3.95
CA GLY A 132 -7.07 10.38 3.72
C GLY A 132 -5.82 11.26 3.58
N ASN A 133 -4.85 11.08 4.47
CA ASN A 133 -3.56 11.81 4.43
C ASN A 133 -2.75 11.50 3.17
N ILE A 134 -2.74 10.25 2.70
CA ILE A 134 -2.06 9.86 1.45
C ILE A 134 -2.70 10.57 0.25
N VAL A 135 -4.03 10.62 0.19
CA VAL A 135 -4.75 11.33 -0.88
C VAL A 135 -4.39 12.81 -0.90
N ILE A 136 -4.37 13.46 0.27
CA ILE A 136 -4.02 14.88 0.39
C ILE A 136 -2.57 15.10 -0.03
N SER A 137 -1.64 14.25 0.41
CA SER A 137 -0.22 14.32 0.02
C SER A 137 -0.04 14.18 -1.49
N GLY A 138 -0.77 13.26 -2.12
CA GLY A 138 -0.79 13.10 -3.58
C GLY A 138 -1.32 14.36 -4.31
N LEU A 139 -2.41 14.94 -3.82
CA LEU A 139 -2.96 16.19 -4.38
C LEU A 139 -1.99 17.35 -4.24
N GLN A 140 -1.31 17.48 -3.09
CA GLN A 140 -0.28 18.50 -2.87
C GLN A 140 0.88 18.34 -3.86
N MET A 141 1.29 17.10 -4.16
CA MET A 141 2.35 16.84 -5.11
C MET A 141 1.94 17.24 -6.53
N ILE A 142 0.71 16.90 -6.95
CA ILE A 142 0.16 17.35 -8.24
C ILE A 142 0.11 18.87 -8.33
N ALA A 143 -0.31 19.55 -7.25
CA ALA A 143 -0.36 21.00 -7.19
C ALA A 143 1.03 21.64 -7.31
N LYS A 144 2.06 21.06 -6.70
CA LYS A 144 3.47 21.53 -6.81
C LYS A 144 4.06 21.37 -8.21
N CYS A 145 3.67 20.30 -8.94
CA CYS A 145 4.12 20.10 -10.32
C CYS A 145 3.56 21.13 -11.30
N GLY A 146 2.60 21.96 -10.88
CA GLY A 146 1.91 22.95 -11.70
C GLY A 146 0.87 22.33 -12.63
N PHE A 147 -0.18 23.10 -12.94
CA PHE A 147 -1.28 22.70 -13.79
C PHE A 147 -0.99 22.97 -15.29
N SER A 148 0.10 22.41 -15.80
CA SER A 148 0.32 22.37 -17.24
C SER A 148 -0.73 21.47 -17.89
N GLN A 149 -1.14 21.80 -19.14
CA GLN A 149 -2.10 20.99 -19.92
C GLN A 149 -1.74 19.48 -19.91
N ARG A 150 -0.46 19.17 -20.06
CA ARG A 150 0.06 17.81 -20.01
C ARG A 150 -0.14 17.14 -18.64
N ASN A 151 0.18 17.84 -17.56
CA ASN A 151 0.06 17.32 -16.20
C ASN A 151 -1.41 17.10 -15.81
N ILE A 152 -2.30 17.98 -16.25
CA ILE A 152 -3.75 17.84 -16.06
C ILE A 152 -4.26 16.56 -16.74
N ILE A 153 -3.89 16.33 -17.99
CA ILE A 153 -4.32 15.14 -18.74
C ILE A 153 -3.81 13.86 -18.08
N ILE A 154 -2.55 13.82 -17.66
CA ILE A 154 -1.96 12.64 -16.98
C ILE A 154 -2.68 12.38 -15.66
N ALA A 155 -2.90 13.39 -14.83
CA ALA A 155 -3.59 13.25 -13.55
C ALA A 155 -5.06 12.83 -13.75
N ALA A 156 -5.76 13.45 -14.70
CA ALA A 156 -7.15 13.12 -15.02
C ALA A 156 -7.31 11.69 -15.52
N LEU A 157 -6.44 11.23 -16.43
CA LEU A 157 -6.47 9.85 -16.92
C LEU A 157 -6.19 8.85 -15.81
N SER A 158 -5.17 9.11 -14.98
CA SER A 158 -4.80 8.23 -13.86
C SER A 158 -5.95 8.08 -12.86
N LEU A 159 -6.56 9.19 -12.46
CA LEU A 159 -7.71 9.21 -11.52
C LEU A 159 -8.95 8.58 -12.15
N SER A 160 -9.21 8.85 -13.43
CA SER A 160 -10.39 8.31 -14.14
C SER A 160 -10.31 6.79 -14.30
N ILE A 161 -9.16 6.24 -14.62
CA ILE A 161 -8.96 4.79 -14.74
C ILE A 161 -9.20 4.11 -13.38
N LEU A 162 -8.71 4.72 -12.30
CA LEU A 162 -8.86 4.22 -10.94
C LEU A 162 -10.32 4.27 -10.48
N ALA A 163 -11.01 5.38 -10.78
CA ALA A 163 -12.44 5.56 -10.49
C ALA A 163 -13.30 4.58 -11.29
N LEU A 164 -13.02 4.42 -12.59
CA LEU A 164 -13.75 3.52 -13.48
C LEU A 164 -13.65 2.06 -13.01
N ARG A 165 -12.48 1.61 -12.61
CA ARG A 165 -12.28 0.26 -12.07
C ARG A 165 -13.09 0.00 -10.80
N LYS A 166 -13.14 0.97 -9.88
CA LYS A 166 -13.98 0.88 -8.67
C LYS A 166 -15.46 0.92 -9.01
N PHE A 167 -15.86 1.81 -9.91
CA PHE A 167 -17.25 1.93 -10.35
C PHE A 167 -17.77 0.64 -11.02
N LEU A 168 -16.97 0.02 -11.88
CA LEU A 168 -17.31 -1.26 -12.50
C LEU A 168 -17.46 -2.39 -11.48
N LYS A 169 -16.55 -2.48 -10.49
CA LYS A 169 -16.68 -3.45 -9.39
C LYS A 169 -17.91 -3.20 -8.54
N PHE A 170 -18.19 -1.95 -8.21
CA PHE A 170 -19.38 -1.56 -7.46
C PHE A 170 -20.67 -1.89 -8.23
N SER A 171 -20.73 -1.56 -9.52
CA SER A 171 -21.85 -1.87 -10.39
C SER A 171 -22.11 -3.39 -10.51
N GLN A 172 -21.07 -4.19 -10.60
CA GLN A 172 -21.21 -5.65 -10.62
C GLN A 172 -21.67 -6.21 -9.27
N SER A 173 -21.18 -5.67 -8.16
CA SER A 173 -21.60 -6.05 -6.82
C SER A 173 -23.05 -5.67 -6.56
N PHE A 174 -23.44 -4.47 -6.96
CA PHE A 174 -24.83 -3.98 -6.86
C PHE A 174 -25.79 -4.84 -7.70
N ARG A 175 -25.40 -5.16 -8.93
CA ARG A 175 -26.20 -6.05 -9.82
C ARG A 175 -26.37 -7.46 -9.25
N LYS A 176 -25.33 -8.01 -8.60
CA LYS A 176 -25.43 -9.31 -7.90
C LYS A 176 -26.37 -9.22 -6.71
N SER A 177 -26.25 -8.18 -5.89
CA SER A 177 -27.09 -7.97 -4.71
C SER A 177 -28.56 -7.80 -5.12
N PHE A 178 -28.82 -7.02 -6.17
CA PHE A 178 -30.16 -6.81 -6.69
C PHE A 178 -30.80 -8.09 -7.24
N LYS A 179 -30.05 -8.90 -8.02
CA LYS A 179 -30.52 -10.22 -8.47
C LYS A 179 -30.85 -11.15 -7.31
N THR A 180 -30.02 -11.19 -6.29
CA THR A 180 -30.23 -12.05 -5.11
C THR A 180 -31.44 -11.59 -4.30
N CYS A 181 -31.66 -10.29 -4.17
CA CYS A 181 -32.81 -9.73 -3.49
C CYS A 181 -34.11 -10.00 -4.27
N SER A 182 -34.10 -9.77 -5.58
CA SER A 182 -35.26 -10.05 -6.46
C SER A 182 -35.64 -11.55 -6.46
N LEU A 183 -34.65 -12.44 -6.52
CA LEU A 183 -34.87 -13.88 -6.48
C LEU A 183 -35.47 -14.34 -5.14
N LYS A 184 -34.97 -13.82 -4.01
CA LYS A 184 -35.48 -14.11 -2.68
C LYS A 184 -36.93 -13.60 -2.50
N THR A 185 -37.24 -12.42 -3.04
CA THR A 185 -38.59 -11.86 -3.00
C THR A 185 -39.56 -12.68 -3.85
N ALA A 186 -39.14 -13.11 -5.06
CA ALA A 186 -39.94 -13.99 -5.93
C ALA A 186 -40.19 -15.36 -5.30
N LEU A 187 -39.18 -15.96 -4.67
CA LEU A 187 -39.33 -17.24 -3.98
C LEU A 187 -40.25 -17.13 -2.74
N ARG A 188 -40.23 -16.01 -2.01
CA ARG A 188 -41.18 -15.78 -0.90
C ARG A 188 -42.61 -15.59 -1.40
N LEU A 189 -42.83 -14.92 -2.51
CA LEU A 189 -44.13 -14.79 -3.11
C LEU A 189 -44.68 -16.15 -3.60
N CYS A 190 -43.85 -16.95 -4.23
CA CYS A 190 -44.26 -18.32 -4.64
C CYS A 190 -44.55 -19.23 -3.45
N SER A 191 -43.88 -19.07 -2.30
CA SER A 191 -44.19 -19.88 -1.10
C SER A 191 -45.46 -19.41 -0.37
N TRP A 192 -45.96 -18.23 -0.63
CA TRP A 192 -47.20 -17.69 -0.06
C TRP A 192 -48.45 -18.10 -0.82
N PHE A 193 -48.28 -18.49 -2.10
CA PHE A 193 -49.35 -18.98 -2.95
C PHE A 193 -49.52 -20.53 -2.96
N ARG A 194 -48.82 -21.23 -2.08
CA ARG A 194 -48.98 -22.67 -1.83
C ARG A 194 -49.61 -22.89 -0.45
#